data_4e0986d4d8aaf11be12942432ba62c34
#
_entry.id   4e0986d4d8aaf11be12942432ba62c34
#
_cell.length_a   1.000
_cell.length_b   1.000
_cell.length_c   1.000
_cell.angle_alpha   90.00
_cell.angle_beta   90.00
_cell.angle_gamma   90.00
#
_symmetry.space_group_name_H-M   'P 1'
#
loop_
_entity.id
_entity.type
_entity.pdbx_description
1 polymer ?
#
loop_
_entity_poly.entity_id
_entity_poly.type
_entity_poly.pdbx_seq_one_letter_code
_entity_poly.pdbx_strand_id
1 'polypeptide(L)'
;GKFAGLGITVAIKDHYPVVISPIEGTPADRAGLLPGDLIVAIEGRDTRDLPLDEIVDILRGEPGTQVRIEVAGSVRRMEGREVTITREVIKIKSVPLVEELDSGIGYISMRQTRFSEDTGEEVERALEELKAKGVKGVVLDLRGNPGGLLSQATQVADLFLPKGAPIVAVKEREGRRQEVKKSQRQPAAGDLPLVVLIDG
;
A
#
# COMPACT_ATOMS: atom_id res chain seq x y z
N GLY A 1 -4.33 -15.41 -7.20
CA GLY A 1 -5.26 -15.62 -6.09
C GLY A 1 -5.17 -14.47 -5.11
N LYS A 2 -6.31 -13.95 -4.67
CA LYS A 2 -6.36 -12.90 -3.65
C LYS A 2 -6.06 -13.58 -2.31
N PHE A 3 -4.90 -13.32 -1.73
CA PHE A 3 -4.60 -13.76 -0.37
C PHE A 3 -5.23 -12.77 0.61
N ALA A 4 -5.90 -13.31 1.61
CA ALA A 4 -6.34 -12.53 2.75
C ALA A 4 -5.35 -12.69 3.91
N GLY A 5 -5.34 -11.71 4.78
CA GLY A 5 -4.49 -11.68 5.96
C GLY A 5 -5.10 -10.82 7.04
N LEU A 6 -4.27 -10.43 7.99
CA LEU A 6 -4.69 -9.64 9.14
C LEU A 6 -4.44 -8.13 8.95
N GLY A 7 -3.58 -7.75 8.01
CA GLY A 7 -3.17 -6.36 7.81
C GLY A 7 -2.13 -5.89 8.82
N ILE A 8 -1.08 -6.70 9.03
CA ILE A 8 0.05 -6.35 9.90
C ILE A 8 1.37 -6.45 9.16
N THR A 9 2.31 -5.61 9.54
CA THR A 9 3.73 -5.78 9.23
C THR A 9 4.38 -6.46 10.41
N VAL A 10 5.08 -7.58 10.16
CA VAL A 10 5.77 -8.37 11.19
C VAL A 10 7.26 -8.50 10.90
N ALA A 11 8.04 -8.63 11.96
CA ALA A 11 9.45 -8.97 11.92
C ALA A 11 9.77 -9.96 13.04
N ILE A 12 10.97 -10.53 13.06
CA ILE A 12 11.42 -11.35 14.19
C ILE A 12 12.22 -10.49 15.17
N LYS A 13 11.87 -10.57 16.44
CA LYS A 13 12.58 -9.92 17.54
C LYS A 13 12.59 -10.85 18.76
N ASP A 14 13.76 -11.02 19.37
CA ASP A 14 13.92 -11.85 20.58
C ASP A 14 13.29 -13.24 20.44
N HIS A 15 13.50 -13.88 19.28
CA HIS A 15 12.98 -15.20 18.92
C HIS A 15 11.48 -15.28 18.62
N TYR A 16 10.74 -14.19 18.67
CA TYR A 16 9.30 -14.14 18.42
C TYR A 16 8.94 -13.19 17.27
N PRO A 17 7.86 -13.45 16.53
CA PRO A 17 7.30 -12.45 15.63
C PRO A 17 6.77 -11.27 16.43
N VAL A 18 7.18 -10.07 16.05
CA VAL A 18 6.73 -8.79 16.62
C VAL A 18 5.91 -8.04 15.60
N VAL A 19 4.81 -7.46 16.03
CA VAL A 19 4.02 -6.51 15.25
C VAL A 19 4.81 -5.21 15.12
N ILE A 20 5.25 -4.88 13.91
CA ILE A 20 5.90 -3.59 13.62
C ILE A 20 4.83 -2.50 13.55
N SER A 21 3.78 -2.75 12.77
CA SER A 21 2.59 -1.88 12.70
C SER A 21 1.39 -2.63 12.16
N PRO A 22 0.19 -2.47 12.74
CA PRO A 22 -1.03 -2.77 12.05
C PRO A 22 -1.27 -1.73 10.95
N ILE A 23 -1.94 -2.14 9.86
CA ILE A 23 -2.39 -1.24 8.80
C ILE A 23 -3.76 -0.69 9.21
N GLU A 24 -3.93 0.62 9.18
CA GLU A 24 -5.17 1.30 9.58
C GLU A 24 -6.40 0.74 8.85
N GLY A 25 -7.48 0.52 9.60
CA GLY A 25 -8.75 -0.01 9.09
C GLY A 25 -8.75 -1.51 8.74
N THR A 26 -7.66 -2.24 9.04
CA THR A 26 -7.59 -3.68 8.80
C THR A 26 -8.08 -4.51 9.98
N PRO A 27 -8.30 -5.83 9.84
CA PRO A 27 -8.71 -6.69 10.95
C PRO A 27 -7.82 -6.61 12.17
N ALA A 28 -6.51 -6.52 11.99
CA ALA A 28 -5.55 -6.42 13.09
C ALA A 28 -5.66 -5.10 13.86
N ASP A 29 -5.86 -3.99 13.15
CA ASP A 29 -6.06 -2.68 13.74
C ASP A 29 -7.37 -2.66 14.55
N ARG A 30 -8.47 -3.15 13.96
CA ARG A 30 -9.77 -3.28 14.65
C ARG A 30 -9.72 -4.21 15.87
N ALA A 31 -8.84 -5.22 15.84
CA ALA A 31 -8.60 -6.12 16.96
C ALA A 31 -7.70 -5.50 18.05
N GLY A 32 -7.21 -4.29 17.82
CA GLY A 32 -6.39 -3.55 18.78
C GLY A 32 -4.99 -4.11 18.95
N LEU A 33 -4.39 -4.68 17.89
CA LEU A 33 -2.97 -5.00 17.89
C LEU A 33 -2.16 -3.71 17.88
N LEU A 34 -1.08 -3.68 18.63
CA LEU A 34 -0.24 -2.50 18.79
C LEU A 34 1.18 -2.77 18.28
N PRO A 35 1.89 -1.74 17.80
CA PRO A 35 3.32 -1.85 17.54
C PRO A 35 4.06 -2.32 18.80
N GLY A 36 4.91 -3.35 18.60
CA GLY A 36 5.66 -3.97 19.69
C GLY A 36 5.00 -5.21 20.32
N ASP A 37 3.75 -5.51 20.03
CA ASP A 37 3.11 -6.76 20.44
C ASP A 37 3.89 -7.96 19.88
N LEU A 38 4.24 -8.91 20.73
CA LEU A 38 4.84 -10.18 20.34
C LEU A 38 3.71 -11.18 20.09
N ILE A 39 3.71 -11.84 18.96
CA ILE A 39 2.78 -12.94 18.69
C ILE A 39 3.43 -14.22 19.25
N VAL A 40 2.99 -14.66 20.41
CA VAL A 40 3.63 -15.77 21.14
C VAL A 40 3.06 -17.13 20.76
N ALA A 41 1.80 -17.18 20.32
CA ALA A 41 1.21 -18.39 19.76
C ALA A 41 0.23 -18.08 18.63
N ILE A 42 0.08 -19.02 17.70
CA ILE A 42 -0.93 -19.00 16.63
C ILE A 42 -1.64 -20.35 16.62
N GLU A 43 -2.97 -20.36 16.72
CA GLU A 43 -3.78 -21.58 16.86
C GLU A 43 -3.30 -22.52 17.97
N GLY A 44 -2.79 -21.95 19.08
CA GLY A 44 -2.24 -22.69 20.21
C GLY A 44 -0.83 -23.25 20.01
N ARG A 45 -0.21 -23.01 18.86
CA ARG A 45 1.18 -23.40 18.58
C ARG A 45 2.11 -22.25 18.93
N ASP A 46 3.12 -22.53 19.74
CA ASP A 46 4.20 -21.57 20.07
C ASP A 46 4.92 -21.13 18.78
N THR A 47 5.15 -19.83 18.67
CA THR A 47 5.79 -19.20 17.51
C THR A 47 7.28 -18.99 17.69
N ARG A 48 7.82 -19.33 18.84
CA ARG A 48 9.24 -19.15 19.16
C ARG A 48 10.13 -19.86 18.14
N ASP A 49 11.11 -19.12 17.64
CA ASP A 49 12.10 -19.61 16.66
C ASP A 49 11.50 -20.09 15.31
N LEU A 50 10.20 -19.85 15.06
CA LEU A 50 9.64 -20.14 13.75
C LEU A 50 10.17 -19.14 12.71
N PRO A 51 10.45 -19.60 11.47
CA PRO A 51 10.82 -18.73 10.36
C PRO A 51 9.70 -17.72 10.03
N LEU A 52 10.08 -16.50 9.63
CA LEU A 52 9.11 -15.43 9.34
C LEU A 52 8.14 -15.78 8.22
N ASP A 53 8.61 -16.50 7.20
CA ASP A 53 7.79 -17.00 6.08
C ASP A 53 6.73 -17.96 6.55
N GLU A 54 7.06 -18.91 7.44
CA GLU A 54 6.09 -19.83 8.05
C GLU A 54 5.03 -19.07 8.86
N ILE A 55 5.44 -18.08 9.66
CA ILE A 55 4.52 -17.21 10.41
C ILE A 55 3.56 -16.49 9.46
N VAL A 56 4.09 -15.88 8.40
CA VAL A 56 3.28 -15.15 7.41
C VAL A 56 2.30 -16.09 6.72
N ASP A 57 2.71 -17.31 6.39
CA ASP A 57 1.83 -18.30 5.74
C ASP A 57 0.69 -18.75 6.65
N ILE A 58 0.95 -18.95 7.96
CA ILE A 58 -0.09 -19.30 8.93
C ILE A 58 -1.07 -18.14 9.17
N LEU A 59 -0.57 -16.90 9.22
CA LEU A 59 -1.41 -15.70 9.40
C LEU A 59 -2.26 -15.38 8.17
N ARG A 60 -1.84 -15.79 6.97
CA ARG A 60 -2.62 -15.73 5.74
C ARG A 60 -3.64 -16.84 5.67
N GLY A 61 -4.58 -16.75 4.73
CA GLY A 61 -5.55 -17.78 4.47
C GLY A 61 -6.68 -17.31 3.57
N GLU A 62 -7.79 -18.05 3.56
CA GLU A 62 -8.97 -17.66 2.80
C GLU A 62 -9.70 -16.49 3.47
N PRO A 63 -10.22 -15.51 2.69
CA PRO A 63 -11.05 -14.44 3.23
C PRO A 63 -12.22 -14.98 4.03
N GLY A 64 -12.51 -14.37 5.19
CA GLY A 64 -13.61 -14.77 6.05
C GLY A 64 -13.28 -15.89 7.04
N THR A 65 -12.13 -16.55 6.91
CA THR A 65 -11.68 -17.53 7.91
C THR A 65 -11.08 -16.80 9.13
N GLN A 66 -11.14 -17.43 10.28
CA GLN A 66 -10.59 -16.90 11.51
C GLN A 66 -9.21 -17.46 11.80
N VAL A 67 -8.42 -16.70 12.53
CA VAL A 67 -7.17 -17.15 13.16
C VAL A 67 -7.13 -16.63 14.59
N ARG A 68 -6.75 -17.51 15.48
CA ARG A 68 -6.57 -17.21 16.90
C ARG A 68 -5.10 -17.01 17.18
N ILE A 69 -4.74 -15.85 17.70
CA ILE A 69 -3.38 -15.50 18.07
C ILE A 69 -3.33 -15.14 19.55
N GLU A 70 -2.21 -15.44 20.19
CA GLU A 70 -1.90 -14.96 21.52
C GLU A 70 -0.78 -13.92 21.42
N VAL A 71 -1.00 -12.74 21.97
CA VAL A 71 -0.06 -11.63 21.93
C VAL A 71 0.36 -11.19 23.31
N ALA A 72 1.63 -10.89 23.48
CA ALA A 72 2.22 -10.39 24.73
C ALA A 72 2.94 -9.06 24.46
N GLY A 73 2.86 -8.15 25.43
CA GLY A 73 3.47 -6.81 25.28
C GLY A 73 5.00 -6.79 25.33
N SER A 74 5.64 -7.84 25.84
CA SER A 74 7.11 -7.99 25.83
C SER A 74 7.54 -9.39 26.24
N VAL A 75 8.79 -9.77 25.92
CA VAL A 75 9.42 -11.03 26.36
C VAL A 75 9.50 -11.16 27.91
N ARG A 76 9.52 -10.03 28.63
CA ARG A 76 9.53 -10.02 30.11
C ARG A 76 8.12 -10.14 30.72
N ARG A 77 7.08 -9.90 29.94
CA ARG A 77 5.67 -10.04 30.30
C ARG A 77 5.00 -10.92 29.27
N MET A 78 5.14 -12.23 29.46
CA MET A 78 4.53 -13.24 28.59
C MET A 78 3.05 -13.52 28.93
N GLU A 79 2.45 -12.79 29.88
CA GLU A 79 1.00 -12.81 30.08
C GLU A 79 0.34 -12.26 28.81
N GLY A 80 -0.08 -13.18 27.95
CA GLY A 80 -0.68 -12.89 26.67
C GLY A 80 -2.17 -12.67 26.77
N ARG A 81 -2.71 -11.89 25.84
CA ARG A 81 -4.14 -11.87 25.54
C ARG A 81 -4.40 -12.66 24.27
N GLU A 82 -5.44 -13.48 24.31
CA GLU A 82 -5.92 -14.17 23.11
C GLU A 82 -6.78 -13.23 22.26
N VAL A 83 -6.55 -13.22 20.97
CA VAL A 83 -7.29 -12.42 20.00
C VAL A 83 -7.67 -13.30 18.82
N THR A 84 -8.96 -13.38 18.52
CA THR A 84 -9.46 -14.03 17.31
C THR A 84 -9.71 -12.99 16.24
N ILE A 85 -9.08 -13.15 15.07
CA ILE A 85 -9.13 -12.18 13.98
C ILE A 85 -9.66 -12.86 12.72
N THR A 86 -10.64 -12.25 12.07
CA THR A 86 -11.15 -12.72 10.79
C THR A 86 -10.26 -12.18 9.66
N ARG A 87 -9.77 -13.06 8.80
CA ARG A 87 -8.94 -12.70 7.65
C ARG A 87 -9.77 -11.96 6.60
N GLU A 88 -9.23 -10.88 6.08
CA GLU A 88 -9.83 -10.10 5.00
C GLU A 88 -8.82 -9.89 3.88
N VAL A 89 -9.32 -9.60 2.67
CA VAL A 89 -8.46 -9.13 1.58
C VAL A 89 -7.89 -7.77 1.97
N ILE A 90 -6.58 -7.71 2.24
CA ILE A 90 -5.93 -6.48 2.66
C ILE A 90 -5.64 -5.63 1.43
N LYS A 91 -6.31 -4.49 1.35
CA LYS A 91 -6.04 -3.46 0.35
C LYS A 91 -4.99 -2.50 0.92
N ILE A 92 -3.80 -2.57 0.37
CA ILE A 92 -2.75 -1.59 0.68
C ILE A 92 -2.99 -0.39 -0.23
N LYS A 93 -3.26 0.79 0.35
CA LYS A 93 -3.42 2.03 -0.41
C LYS A 93 -2.14 2.35 -1.19
N SER A 94 -2.28 2.65 -2.46
CA SER A 94 -1.18 3.17 -3.28
C SER A 94 -0.86 4.62 -2.94
N VAL A 95 -1.88 5.36 -2.47
CA VAL A 95 -1.79 6.77 -2.04
C VAL A 95 -2.08 6.85 -0.53
N PRO A 96 -1.08 6.62 0.34
CA PRO A 96 -1.27 6.63 1.79
C PRO A 96 -1.46 8.02 2.39
N LEU A 97 -1.03 9.09 1.70
CA LEU A 97 -1.11 10.45 2.22
C LEU A 97 -1.46 11.44 1.11
N VAL A 98 -2.45 12.28 1.40
CA VAL A 98 -2.84 13.45 0.58
C VAL A 98 -2.96 14.63 1.52
N GLU A 99 -2.22 15.70 1.26
CA GLU A 99 -2.25 16.90 2.09
C GLU A 99 -2.03 18.18 1.26
N GLU A 100 -2.48 19.30 1.80
CA GLU A 100 -2.15 20.62 1.31
C GLU A 100 -1.00 21.18 2.18
N LEU A 101 0.09 21.56 1.55
CA LEU A 101 1.22 22.21 2.20
C LEU A 101 0.94 23.71 2.41
N ASP A 102 1.62 24.34 3.38
CA ASP A 102 1.44 25.76 3.77
C ASP A 102 1.48 26.75 2.60
N SER A 103 2.14 26.41 1.49
CA SER A 103 2.25 27.24 0.29
C SER A 103 1.03 27.16 -0.65
N GLY A 104 0.00 26.37 -0.32
CA GLY A 104 -1.12 26.05 -1.20
C GLY A 104 -0.73 25.08 -2.32
N ILE A 105 0.23 24.21 -2.07
CA ILE A 105 0.65 23.14 -2.97
C ILE A 105 0.08 21.82 -2.46
N GLY A 106 -0.60 21.08 -3.33
CA GLY A 106 -1.06 19.74 -3.03
C GLY A 106 0.09 18.74 -3.03
N TYR A 107 0.10 17.84 -2.06
CA TYR A 107 1.08 16.76 -1.97
C TYR A 107 0.36 15.42 -2.00
N ILE A 108 0.76 14.56 -2.94
CA ILE A 108 0.26 13.20 -3.10
C ILE A 108 1.43 12.25 -2.90
N SER A 109 1.41 11.47 -1.83
CA SER A 109 2.47 10.50 -1.54
C SER A 109 2.12 9.13 -2.09
N MET A 110 3.01 8.59 -2.90
CA MET A 110 3.08 7.19 -3.31
C MET A 110 4.41 6.56 -2.90
N ARG A 111 5.04 7.13 -1.86
CA ARG A 111 6.33 6.66 -1.36
C ARG A 111 6.24 5.24 -0.82
N GLN A 112 7.20 4.39 -1.22
CA GLN A 112 7.33 3.01 -0.73
C GLN A 112 6.07 2.16 -0.94
N THR A 113 5.16 2.61 -1.81
CA THR A 113 3.97 1.86 -2.22
C THR A 113 4.17 1.27 -3.62
N ARG A 114 3.13 0.65 -4.17
CA ARG A 114 3.17 0.04 -5.50
C ARG A 114 1.98 0.49 -6.33
N PHE A 115 2.14 0.45 -7.66
CA PHE A 115 1.01 0.58 -8.58
C PHE A 115 0.16 -0.70 -8.56
N SER A 116 -0.93 -0.69 -7.79
CA SER A 116 -1.93 -1.76 -7.65
C SER A 116 -3.16 -1.49 -8.52
N GLU A 117 -4.16 -2.36 -8.49
CA GLU A 117 -5.35 -2.28 -9.34
C GLU A 117 -6.15 -0.98 -9.19
N ASP A 118 -6.14 -0.37 -8.01
CA ASP A 118 -6.94 0.80 -7.66
C ASP A 118 -6.13 2.13 -7.72
N THR A 119 -4.84 2.09 -8.10
CA THR A 119 -3.92 3.24 -8.01
C THR A 119 -4.39 4.46 -8.81
N GLY A 120 -4.87 4.25 -10.02
CA GLY A 120 -5.35 5.35 -10.86
C GLY A 120 -6.54 6.07 -10.24
N GLU A 121 -7.48 5.32 -9.67
CA GLU A 121 -8.65 5.90 -8.99
C GLU A 121 -8.26 6.60 -7.68
N GLU A 122 -7.28 6.08 -6.93
CA GLU A 122 -6.80 6.71 -5.71
C GLU A 122 -6.13 8.06 -6.00
N VAL A 123 -5.30 8.13 -7.05
CA VAL A 123 -4.66 9.40 -7.46
C VAL A 123 -5.69 10.38 -8.01
N GLU A 124 -6.68 9.92 -8.78
CA GLU A 124 -7.75 10.77 -9.30
C GLU A 124 -8.56 11.41 -8.17
N ARG A 125 -8.97 10.62 -7.16
CA ARG A 125 -9.66 11.15 -5.97
C ARG A 125 -8.80 12.14 -5.18
N ALA A 126 -7.51 11.86 -5.04
CA ALA A 126 -6.57 12.78 -4.40
C ALA A 126 -6.47 14.13 -5.13
N LEU A 127 -6.43 14.10 -6.46
CA LEU A 127 -6.44 15.31 -7.28
C LEU A 127 -7.76 16.10 -7.13
N GLU A 128 -8.90 15.41 -7.12
CA GLU A 128 -10.22 16.04 -6.92
C GLU A 128 -10.30 16.73 -5.55
N GLU A 129 -9.83 16.05 -4.49
CA GLU A 129 -9.78 16.61 -3.14
C GLU A 129 -8.92 17.89 -3.09
N LEU A 130 -7.71 17.83 -3.64
CA LEU A 130 -6.78 18.97 -3.66
C LEU A 130 -7.29 20.12 -4.51
N LYS A 131 -7.92 19.84 -5.66
CA LYS A 131 -8.57 20.88 -6.50
C LYS A 131 -9.73 21.55 -5.77
N ALA A 132 -10.52 20.80 -4.99
CA ALA A 132 -11.60 21.38 -4.19
C ALA A 132 -11.07 22.32 -3.09
N LYS A 133 -9.85 22.11 -2.61
CA LYS A 133 -9.13 23.00 -1.67
C LYS A 133 -8.51 24.22 -2.37
N GLY A 134 -8.47 24.24 -3.70
CA GLY A 134 -7.93 25.37 -4.48
C GLY A 134 -6.42 25.44 -4.54
N VAL A 135 -5.72 24.29 -4.50
CA VAL A 135 -4.26 24.25 -4.63
C VAL A 135 -3.77 24.85 -5.94
N LYS A 136 -2.56 25.39 -5.93
CA LYS A 136 -1.93 26.10 -7.07
C LYS A 136 -0.99 25.21 -7.88
N GLY A 137 -0.74 24.01 -7.44
CA GLY A 137 0.13 23.01 -8.06
C GLY A 137 0.14 21.73 -7.26
N VAL A 138 0.72 20.67 -7.81
CA VAL A 138 0.76 19.34 -7.18
C VAL A 138 2.17 18.78 -7.19
N VAL A 139 2.57 18.19 -6.07
CA VAL A 139 3.75 17.34 -5.94
C VAL A 139 3.28 15.89 -5.87
N LEU A 140 3.74 15.05 -6.79
CA LEU A 140 3.56 13.60 -6.77
C LEU A 140 4.87 12.94 -6.33
N ASP A 141 4.88 12.32 -5.16
CA ASP A 141 6.08 11.71 -4.59
C ASP A 141 6.12 10.20 -4.83
N LEU A 142 7.01 9.77 -5.71
CA LEU A 142 7.26 8.38 -6.09
C LEU A 142 8.56 7.83 -5.49
N ARG A 143 9.20 8.51 -4.56
CA ARG A 143 10.46 8.03 -3.97
C ARG A 143 10.27 6.70 -3.25
N GLY A 144 11.15 5.74 -3.52
CA GLY A 144 11.05 4.36 -3.02
C GLY A 144 9.89 3.55 -3.60
N ASN A 145 9.21 4.02 -4.65
CA ASN A 145 8.17 3.28 -5.33
C ASN A 145 8.79 2.32 -6.36
N PRO A 146 8.67 0.99 -6.21
CA PRO A 146 9.30 0.03 -7.12
C PRO A 146 8.52 -0.17 -8.43
N GLY A 147 7.47 0.60 -8.68
CA GLY A 147 6.58 0.40 -9.82
C GLY A 147 5.41 -0.56 -9.51
N GLY A 148 4.93 -1.25 -10.54
CA GLY A 148 3.80 -2.19 -10.43
C GLY A 148 3.10 -2.38 -11.75
N LEU A 149 1.75 -2.33 -11.76
CA LEU A 149 0.95 -2.55 -12.95
C LEU A 149 1.14 -1.41 -13.96
N LEU A 150 1.65 -1.74 -15.16
CA LEU A 150 1.84 -0.77 -16.25
C LEU A 150 0.53 -0.08 -16.65
N SER A 151 -0.60 -0.80 -16.60
CA SER A 151 -1.92 -0.23 -16.85
C SER A 151 -2.25 0.90 -15.88
N GLN A 152 -1.91 0.75 -14.61
CA GLN A 152 -2.14 1.75 -13.57
C GLN A 152 -1.17 2.93 -13.68
N ALA A 153 0.10 2.67 -14.00
CA ALA A 153 1.05 3.74 -14.28
C ALA A 153 0.61 4.59 -15.48
N THR A 154 0.09 3.96 -16.53
CA THR A 154 -0.47 4.69 -17.69
C THR A 154 -1.74 5.46 -17.32
N GLN A 155 -2.60 4.92 -16.47
CA GLN A 155 -3.80 5.61 -15.98
C GLN A 155 -3.43 6.84 -15.12
N VAL A 156 -2.45 6.72 -14.24
CA VAL A 156 -1.96 7.87 -13.46
C VAL A 156 -1.36 8.94 -14.38
N ALA A 157 -0.52 8.56 -15.35
CA ALA A 157 0.03 9.52 -16.31
C ALA A 157 -1.07 10.24 -17.13
N ASP A 158 -2.14 9.51 -17.47
CA ASP A 158 -3.30 10.05 -18.20
C ASP A 158 -4.05 11.16 -17.44
N LEU A 159 -3.92 11.20 -16.11
CA LEU A 159 -4.51 12.28 -15.28
C LEU A 159 -3.84 13.64 -15.49
N PHE A 160 -2.58 13.64 -15.96
CA PHE A 160 -1.75 14.85 -16.04
C PHE A 160 -1.41 15.25 -17.48
N LEU A 161 -1.55 14.37 -18.43
CA LEU A 161 -1.12 14.60 -19.81
C LEU A 161 -2.28 15.00 -20.73
N PRO A 162 -2.06 15.91 -21.69
CA PRO A 162 -3.08 16.28 -22.65
C PRO A 162 -3.45 15.08 -23.53
N LYS A 163 -4.72 15.01 -23.91
CA LYS A 163 -5.26 13.94 -24.78
C LYS A 163 -4.41 13.75 -26.03
N GLY A 164 -4.05 12.50 -26.31
CA GLY A 164 -3.23 12.12 -27.46
C GLY A 164 -1.71 12.16 -27.20
N ALA A 165 -1.26 12.70 -26.06
CA ALA A 165 0.16 12.68 -25.70
C ALA A 165 0.67 11.24 -25.52
N PRO A 166 1.88 10.91 -25.99
CA PRO A 166 2.47 9.60 -25.77
C PRO A 166 2.85 9.42 -24.30
N ILE A 167 2.48 8.28 -23.71
CA ILE A 167 2.82 7.93 -22.32
C ILE A 167 4.00 6.96 -22.28
N VAL A 168 3.87 5.84 -22.97
CA VAL A 168 4.88 4.77 -22.96
C VAL A 168 4.86 4.01 -24.27
N ALA A 169 6.04 3.60 -24.73
CA ALA A 169 6.20 2.71 -25.87
C ALA A 169 6.68 1.34 -25.39
N VAL A 170 5.90 0.30 -25.67
CA VAL A 170 6.26 -1.10 -25.39
C VAL A 170 6.82 -1.70 -26.66
N LYS A 171 8.09 -2.17 -26.62
CA LYS A 171 8.76 -2.85 -27.73
C LYS A 171 8.87 -4.32 -27.43
N GLU A 172 8.52 -5.16 -28.41
CA GLU A 172 8.80 -6.59 -28.34
C GLU A 172 10.31 -6.85 -28.51
N ARG A 173 10.78 -7.96 -27.96
CA ARG A 173 12.22 -8.31 -27.90
C ARG A 173 12.90 -8.35 -29.29
N GLU A 174 12.17 -8.64 -30.35
CA GLU A 174 12.67 -8.68 -31.73
C GLU A 174 12.46 -7.39 -32.53
N GLY A 175 11.98 -6.32 -31.85
CA GLY A 175 11.80 -5.01 -32.49
C GLY A 175 10.70 -4.92 -33.55
N ARG A 176 9.93 -6.00 -33.76
CA ARG A 176 8.92 -6.10 -34.82
C ARG A 176 7.63 -5.36 -34.52
N ARG A 177 7.32 -5.11 -33.29
CA ARG A 177 6.11 -4.41 -32.87
C ARG A 177 6.40 -3.40 -31.77
N GLN A 178 5.96 -2.18 -32.00
CA GLN A 178 5.99 -1.11 -31.00
C GLN A 178 4.56 -0.64 -30.78
N GLU A 179 4.05 -0.86 -29.57
CA GLU A 179 2.78 -0.30 -29.12
C GLU A 179 3.04 0.95 -28.33
N VAL A 180 2.49 2.09 -28.78
CA VAL A 180 2.57 3.37 -28.05
C VAL A 180 1.24 3.60 -27.37
N LYS A 181 1.24 3.58 -26.04
CA LYS A 181 0.08 3.99 -25.25
C LYS A 181 0.07 5.52 -25.17
N LYS A 182 -1.10 6.10 -25.46
CA LYS A 182 -1.32 7.55 -25.46
C LYS A 182 -2.41 7.89 -24.47
N SER A 183 -2.36 9.12 -23.97
CA SER A 183 -3.44 9.69 -23.15
C SER A 183 -4.78 9.66 -23.90
N GLN A 184 -5.83 9.23 -23.21
CA GLN A 184 -7.16 9.00 -23.80
C GLN A 184 -8.15 10.11 -23.49
N ARG A 185 -7.91 10.86 -22.42
CA ARG A 185 -8.83 11.90 -21.92
C ARG A 185 -8.13 13.25 -21.73
N GLN A 186 -8.91 14.28 -21.46
CA GLN A 186 -8.35 15.54 -20.98
C GLN A 186 -7.80 15.35 -19.57
N PRO A 187 -6.71 16.05 -19.21
CA PRO A 187 -6.08 15.86 -17.91
C PRO A 187 -7.03 16.23 -16.76
N ALA A 188 -7.22 15.31 -15.82
CA ALA A 188 -7.99 15.56 -14.61
C ALA A 188 -7.33 16.63 -13.73
N ALA A 189 -6.01 16.73 -13.76
CA ALA A 189 -5.23 17.79 -13.13
C ALA A 189 -5.53 19.18 -13.72
N GLY A 190 -6.05 19.26 -14.95
CA GLY A 190 -6.24 20.53 -15.64
C GLY A 190 -4.89 21.21 -15.94
N ASP A 191 -4.81 22.51 -15.65
CA ASP A 191 -3.60 23.33 -15.83
C ASP A 191 -2.72 23.41 -14.57
N LEU A 192 -2.95 22.55 -13.55
CA LEU A 192 -2.15 22.54 -12.34
C LEU A 192 -0.71 22.14 -12.66
N PRO A 193 0.31 22.95 -12.30
CA PRO A 193 1.70 22.57 -12.39
C PRO A 193 1.96 21.29 -11.59
N LEU A 194 2.73 20.36 -12.17
CA LEU A 194 3.11 19.09 -11.56
C LEU A 194 4.62 19.03 -11.35
N VAL A 195 5.02 18.65 -10.15
CA VAL A 195 6.39 18.22 -9.83
C VAL A 195 6.35 16.75 -9.42
N VAL A 196 7.20 15.93 -10.01
CA VAL A 196 7.34 14.52 -9.64
C VAL A 196 8.66 14.30 -8.94
N LEU A 197 8.61 13.74 -7.72
CA LEU A 197 9.80 13.37 -6.97
C LEU A 197 10.10 11.89 -7.19
N ILE A 198 11.33 11.60 -7.59
CA ILE A 198 11.84 10.24 -7.82
C ILE A 198 13.19 10.07 -7.12
N ASP A 199 13.63 8.83 -6.94
CA ASP A 199 14.99 8.51 -6.54
C ASP A 199 15.95 8.70 -7.72
N GLY A 200 17.21 8.99 -7.40
CA GLY A 200 18.30 9.13 -8.38
C GLY A 200 18.87 7.79 -8.85
#